data_1aefae33dd396b88d03d3c75be111abd
#
_entry.id   1aefae33dd396b88d03d3c75be111abd
#
_cell.length_a   1.000
_cell.length_b   1.000
_cell.length_c   1.000
_cell.angle_alpha   90.00
_cell.angle_beta   90.00
_cell.angle_gamma   90.00
#
_symmetry.space_group_name_H-M   'P 1'
#
loop_
_entity.id
_entity.type
_entity.pdbx_description
1 polymer ?
#
loop_
_entity_poly.entity_id
_entity_poly.type
_entity_poly.pdbx_seq_one_letter_code
_entity_poly.pdbx_strand_id
1 'polypeptide(L)'
;MFPLLERYTSDLGGPNTQRGHVDDPTHKQILVNAKICPIINAPSWREEKGLMDRFWSIFTLGRFGVADSLGAYDFYNEDEVVVATSAEEYIELSEYYIKNVDKQLPFIEKIQKRIREEYNWYYTWRHILENIE
;
A
#
# COMPACT_ATOMS: atom_id res chain seq x y z
N MET A 1 -1.04 11.84 11.73
CA MET A 1 -1.86 11.40 10.58
C MET A 1 -2.71 12.53 9.99
N PHE A 2 -3.37 13.29 10.81
CA PHE A 2 -4.30 14.35 10.39
C PHE A 2 -3.69 15.52 9.58
N PRO A 3 -2.41 15.92 9.74
CA PRO A 3 -1.86 17.02 8.95
C PRO A 3 -1.95 16.86 7.43
N LEU A 4 -1.89 15.62 6.92
CA LEU A 4 -2.08 15.38 5.49
C LEU A 4 -3.54 15.54 5.07
N LEU A 5 -4.48 15.09 5.90
CA LEU A 5 -5.91 15.23 5.62
C LEU A 5 -6.39 16.69 5.63
N GLU A 6 -5.74 17.54 6.43
CA GLU A 6 -6.02 18.98 6.47
C GLU A 6 -5.49 19.72 5.25
N ARG A 7 -4.40 19.24 4.64
CA ARG A 7 -3.75 19.89 3.49
C ARG A 7 -4.30 19.44 2.14
N TYR A 8 -4.86 18.26 2.06
CA TYR A 8 -5.31 17.65 0.80
C TYR A 8 -6.76 17.20 0.89
N THR A 9 -7.46 17.29 -0.25
CA THR A 9 -8.78 16.69 -0.36
C THR A 9 -8.65 15.18 -0.18
N SER A 10 -9.29 14.65 0.85
CA SER A 10 -9.29 13.22 1.16
C SER A 10 -10.67 12.61 0.95
N ASP A 11 -10.68 11.38 0.51
CA ASP A 11 -11.88 10.56 0.35
C ASP A 11 -11.79 9.35 1.29
N LEU A 12 -12.52 9.44 2.40
CA LEU A 12 -12.46 8.47 3.47
C LEU A 12 -13.74 7.65 3.53
N GLY A 13 -13.60 6.34 3.30
CA GLY A 13 -14.64 5.34 3.54
C GLY A 13 -14.41 4.63 4.89
N GLY A 14 -15.50 4.17 5.51
CA GLY A 14 -15.48 3.42 6.76
C GLY A 14 -16.53 3.88 7.77
N PRO A 15 -16.77 3.11 8.85
CA PRO A 15 -17.93 3.31 9.72
C PRO A 15 -18.00 4.68 10.42
N ASN A 16 -16.88 5.35 10.63
CA ASN A 16 -16.81 6.65 11.33
C ASN A 16 -16.20 7.74 10.43
N THR A 17 -16.39 7.64 9.13
CA THR A 17 -15.84 8.58 8.16
C THR A 17 -16.94 9.36 7.44
N GLN A 18 -16.55 10.34 6.63
CA GLN A 18 -17.50 11.19 5.89
C GLN A 18 -18.42 10.38 4.95
N ARG A 19 -17.92 9.30 4.34
CA ARG A 19 -18.74 8.46 3.45
C ARG A 19 -19.46 7.32 4.16
N GLY A 20 -19.11 7.02 5.42
CA GLY A 20 -19.59 5.81 6.08
C GLY A 20 -19.06 4.53 5.42
N HIS A 21 -19.81 3.46 5.54
CA HIS A 21 -19.46 2.18 4.92
C HIS A 21 -19.65 2.26 3.39
N VAL A 22 -18.63 1.88 2.63
CA VAL A 22 -18.69 1.83 1.16
C VAL A 22 -18.60 0.38 0.67
N ASP A 23 -19.28 0.09 -0.42
CA ASP A 23 -19.21 -1.23 -1.06
C ASP A 23 -17.86 -1.44 -1.79
N ASP A 24 -17.55 -2.68 -2.14
CA ASP A 24 -16.29 -3.03 -2.79
C ASP A 24 -16.04 -2.30 -4.13
N PRO A 25 -17.03 -2.15 -5.04
CA PRO A 25 -16.84 -1.37 -6.26
C PRO A 25 -16.48 0.09 -5.99
N THR A 26 -17.17 0.73 -5.07
CA THR A 26 -16.89 2.13 -4.66
C THR A 26 -15.51 2.24 -4.02
N HIS A 27 -15.13 1.32 -3.14
CA HIS A 27 -13.80 1.28 -2.53
C HIS A 27 -12.69 1.17 -3.59
N LYS A 28 -12.83 0.26 -4.54
CA LYS A 28 -11.88 0.13 -5.66
C LYS A 28 -11.79 1.41 -6.49
N GLN A 29 -12.93 2.06 -6.76
CA GLN A 29 -12.96 3.31 -7.51
C GLN A 29 -12.23 4.44 -6.78
N ILE A 30 -12.39 4.54 -5.47
CA ILE A 30 -11.64 5.49 -4.63
C ILE A 30 -10.13 5.24 -4.74
N LEU A 31 -9.69 4.00 -4.59
CA LEU A 31 -8.27 3.64 -4.67
C LEU A 31 -7.68 3.95 -6.05
N VAL A 32 -8.41 3.62 -7.12
CA VAL A 32 -7.95 3.87 -8.49
C VAL A 32 -7.81 5.35 -8.81
N ASN A 33 -8.64 6.20 -8.24
CA ASN A 33 -8.61 7.65 -8.47
C ASN A 33 -7.67 8.40 -7.53
N ALA A 34 -7.20 7.77 -6.44
CA ALA A 34 -6.31 8.43 -5.49
C ALA A 34 -4.91 8.67 -6.10
N LYS A 35 -4.33 9.83 -5.83
CA LYS A 35 -2.93 10.14 -6.18
C LYS A 35 -1.95 9.33 -5.35
N ILE A 36 -2.31 9.05 -4.11
CA ILE A 36 -1.57 8.20 -3.18
C ILE A 36 -2.56 7.46 -2.31
N CYS A 37 -2.25 6.21 -1.98
CA CYS A 37 -3.06 5.39 -1.09
C CYS A 37 -2.28 5.18 0.22
N PRO A 38 -2.72 5.75 1.35
CA PRO A 38 -2.01 5.59 2.60
C PRO A 38 -2.05 4.14 3.10
N ILE A 39 -0.89 3.62 3.50
CA ILE A 39 -0.71 2.28 4.08
C ILE A 39 -0.23 2.47 5.51
N ILE A 40 -1.17 2.61 6.44
CA ILE A 40 -0.90 2.88 7.85
C ILE A 40 -1.41 1.72 8.67
N ASN A 41 -0.51 1.09 9.41
CA ASN A 41 -0.80 -0.01 10.32
C ASN A 41 -1.07 0.49 11.74
N ALA A 42 -1.80 -0.28 12.55
CA ALA A 42 -1.88 -0.04 13.97
C ALA A 42 -0.49 -0.15 14.63
N PRO A 43 -0.21 0.59 15.72
CA PRO A 43 1.11 0.57 16.36
C PRO A 43 1.64 -0.83 16.67
N SER A 44 0.81 -1.71 17.24
CA SER A 44 1.18 -3.09 17.55
C SER A 44 1.60 -3.88 16.31
N TRP A 45 0.91 -3.68 15.18
CA TRP A 45 1.26 -4.34 13.91
C TRP A 45 2.60 -3.85 13.36
N ARG A 46 2.90 -2.57 13.51
CA ARG A 46 4.21 -2.01 13.09
C ARG A 46 5.36 -2.59 13.91
N GLU A 47 5.19 -2.70 15.22
CA GLU A 47 6.17 -3.29 16.13
C GLU A 47 6.47 -4.75 15.81
N GLU A 48 5.44 -5.52 15.40
CA GLU A 48 5.55 -6.91 14.99
C GLU A 48 5.89 -7.09 13.50
N LYS A 49 6.19 -6.00 12.77
CA LYS A 49 6.41 -5.97 11.32
C LYS A 49 5.23 -6.54 10.52
N GLY A 50 4.02 -6.44 11.04
CA GLY A 50 2.81 -6.88 10.36
C GLY A 50 2.46 -6.00 9.16
N LEU A 51 1.72 -6.57 8.22
CA LEU A 51 1.18 -5.88 7.04
C LEU A 51 -0.32 -6.10 6.97
N MET A 52 -1.07 -5.02 6.80
CA MET A 52 -2.52 -5.09 6.61
C MET A 52 -2.88 -5.50 5.17
N ASP A 53 -4.07 -6.07 4.99
CA ASP A 53 -4.63 -6.43 3.67
C ASP A 53 -4.60 -5.28 2.66
N ARG A 54 -4.72 -4.05 3.14
CA ARG A 54 -4.64 -2.84 2.31
C ARG A 54 -3.31 -2.71 1.58
N PHE A 55 -2.21 -3.12 2.19
CA PHE A 55 -0.89 -3.15 1.55
C PHE A 55 -0.93 -3.95 0.25
N TRP A 56 -1.47 -5.15 0.30
CA TRP A 56 -1.59 -6.03 -0.88
C TRP A 56 -2.59 -5.49 -1.90
N SER A 57 -3.74 -5.01 -1.44
CA SER A 57 -4.80 -4.50 -2.30
C SER A 57 -4.37 -3.29 -3.13
N ILE A 58 -3.63 -2.35 -2.54
CA ILE A 58 -3.13 -1.15 -3.22
C ILE A 58 -2.18 -1.54 -4.35
N PHE A 59 -1.23 -2.40 -4.08
CA PHE A 59 -0.22 -2.79 -5.08
C PHE A 59 -0.80 -3.70 -6.15
N THR A 60 -1.71 -4.60 -5.79
CA THR A 60 -2.43 -5.44 -6.77
C THR A 60 -3.25 -4.60 -7.76
N LEU A 61 -3.81 -3.48 -7.32
CA LEU A 61 -4.53 -2.53 -8.18
C LEU A 61 -3.59 -1.62 -9.00
N GLY A 62 -2.29 -1.81 -8.93
CA GLY A 62 -1.32 -0.95 -9.61
C GLY A 62 -1.29 0.48 -9.07
N ARG A 63 -1.56 0.66 -7.79
CA ARG A 63 -1.53 1.97 -7.13
C ARG A 63 -0.29 2.10 -6.26
N PHE A 64 0.05 3.35 -5.92
CA PHE A 64 1.20 3.67 -5.10
C PHE A 64 0.77 4.07 -3.68
N GLY A 65 1.55 3.66 -2.71
CA GLY A 65 1.41 4.06 -1.31
C GLY A 65 2.75 4.05 -0.60
N VAL A 66 2.87 4.90 0.43
CA VAL A 66 3.96 4.84 1.40
C VAL A 66 3.51 3.92 2.53
N ALA A 67 4.32 2.93 2.85
CA ALA A 67 4.06 2.01 3.96
C ALA A 67 4.75 2.52 5.24
N ASP A 68 4.22 2.14 6.39
CA ASP A 68 4.75 2.49 7.72
C ASP A 68 5.29 1.29 8.50
N SER A 69 5.49 0.17 7.83
CA SER A 69 6.00 -1.06 8.45
C SER A 69 7.21 -1.59 7.70
N LEU A 70 8.30 -1.84 8.43
CA LEU A 70 9.50 -2.49 7.90
C LEU A 70 9.24 -3.92 7.42
N GLY A 71 8.13 -4.56 7.82
CA GLY A 71 7.70 -5.84 7.29
C GLY A 71 7.49 -5.86 5.77
N ALA A 72 7.32 -4.68 5.14
CA ALA A 72 7.28 -4.58 3.70
C ALA A 72 8.55 -5.11 3.01
N TYR A 73 9.70 -4.97 3.66
CA TYR A 73 10.98 -5.45 3.15
C TYR A 73 11.20 -6.97 3.26
N ASP A 74 10.31 -7.67 3.96
CA ASP A 74 10.30 -9.14 3.95
C ASP A 74 9.75 -9.69 2.62
N PHE A 75 9.03 -8.87 1.85
CA PHE A 75 8.38 -9.23 0.59
C PHE A 75 8.90 -8.48 -0.62
N TYR A 76 9.35 -7.24 -0.44
CA TYR A 76 9.79 -6.34 -1.51
C TYR A 76 11.15 -5.73 -1.18
N ASN A 77 11.92 -5.39 -2.20
CA ASN A 77 13.20 -4.69 -2.04
C ASN A 77 12.97 -3.19 -1.80
N GLU A 78 14.00 -2.50 -1.30
CA GLU A 78 13.96 -1.05 -1.05
C GLU A 78 13.72 -0.20 -2.32
N ASP A 79 14.01 -0.74 -3.49
CA ASP A 79 13.76 -0.09 -4.77
C ASP A 79 12.36 -0.43 -5.38
N GLU A 80 11.57 -1.22 -4.68
CA GLU A 80 10.23 -1.64 -5.07
C GLU A 80 9.13 -1.01 -4.20
N VAL A 81 9.41 -0.75 -2.94
CA VAL A 81 8.44 -0.17 -1.99
C VAL A 81 9.07 0.96 -1.19
N VAL A 82 8.28 1.98 -0.90
CA VAL A 82 8.68 3.11 -0.06
C VAL A 82 8.12 2.91 1.34
N VAL A 83 9.01 2.86 2.33
CA VAL A 83 8.67 2.68 3.73
C VAL A 83 9.15 3.87 4.55
N ALA A 84 8.27 4.44 5.34
CA ALA A 84 8.60 5.46 6.33
C ALA A 84 8.79 4.83 7.71
N THR A 85 9.79 5.30 8.44
CA THR A 85 10.15 4.81 9.78
C THR A 85 9.67 5.72 10.91
N SER A 86 9.24 6.93 10.57
CA SER A 86 8.64 7.89 11.49
C SER A 86 7.42 8.57 10.91
N ALA A 87 6.62 9.22 11.74
CA ALA A 87 5.46 9.97 11.30
C ALA A 87 5.84 11.18 10.44
N GLU A 88 6.92 11.84 10.79
CA GLU A 88 7.47 12.99 10.05
C GLU A 88 7.92 12.55 8.66
N GLU A 89 8.71 11.49 8.56
CA GLU A 89 9.16 10.92 7.29
C GLU A 89 7.97 10.45 6.43
N TYR A 90 6.96 9.86 7.06
CA TYR A 90 5.75 9.44 6.36
C TYR A 90 5.04 10.62 5.68
N ILE A 91 4.92 11.75 6.39
CA ILE A 91 4.31 12.97 5.87
C ILE A 91 5.16 13.52 4.71
N GLU A 92 6.48 13.65 4.90
CA GLU A 92 7.40 14.18 3.89
C GLU A 92 7.40 13.34 2.60
N LEU A 93 7.50 12.03 2.71
CA LEU A 93 7.46 11.11 1.57
C LEU A 93 6.11 11.15 0.87
N SER A 94 5.01 11.16 1.62
CA SER A 94 3.67 11.25 1.05
C SER A 94 3.48 12.56 0.28
N GLU A 95 3.88 13.70 0.83
CA GLU A 95 3.83 14.98 0.15
C GLU A 95 4.71 15.02 -1.11
N TYR A 96 5.91 14.45 -1.02
CA TYR A 96 6.80 14.36 -2.17
C TYR A 96 6.15 13.60 -3.33
N TYR A 97 5.60 12.42 -3.07
CA TYR A 97 4.99 11.61 -4.13
C TYR A 97 3.63 12.13 -4.61
N ILE A 98 2.87 12.84 -3.78
CA ILE A 98 1.65 13.54 -4.24
C ILE A 98 1.99 14.65 -5.25
N LYS A 99 3.09 15.37 -5.02
CA LYS A 99 3.56 16.45 -5.90
C LYS A 99 4.29 15.93 -7.15
N ASN A 100 4.87 14.73 -7.07
CA ASN A 100 5.71 14.13 -8.11
C ASN A 100 5.15 12.75 -8.51
N VAL A 101 3.95 12.72 -9.09
CA VAL A 101 3.24 11.47 -9.43
C VAL A 101 4.03 10.61 -10.42
N ASP A 102 4.80 11.23 -11.32
CA ASP A 102 5.69 10.54 -12.25
C ASP A 102 6.75 9.68 -11.56
N LYS A 103 7.17 10.06 -10.36
CA LYS A 103 8.15 9.31 -9.56
C LYS A 103 7.59 8.05 -8.92
N GLN A 104 6.27 7.86 -8.93
CA GLN A 104 5.62 6.65 -8.45
C GLN A 104 5.73 5.50 -9.46
N LEU A 105 5.80 5.79 -10.76
CA LEU A 105 5.73 4.79 -11.83
C LEU A 105 6.78 3.68 -11.71
N PRO A 106 8.06 3.95 -11.44
CA PRO A 106 9.07 2.89 -11.32
C PRO A 106 8.75 1.88 -10.21
N PHE A 107 8.19 2.35 -9.08
CA PHE A 107 7.78 1.48 -7.99
C PHE A 107 6.58 0.62 -8.38
N ILE A 108 5.56 1.24 -8.98
CA ILE A 108 4.36 0.55 -9.45
C ILE A 108 4.74 -0.57 -10.44
N GLU A 109 5.59 -0.27 -11.42
CA GLU A 109 6.03 -1.23 -12.43
C GLU A 109 6.79 -2.41 -11.81
N LYS A 110 7.72 -2.15 -10.90
CA LYS A 110 8.51 -3.19 -10.23
C LYS A 110 7.63 -4.09 -9.35
N ILE A 111 6.76 -3.49 -8.53
CA ILE A 111 5.82 -4.25 -7.69
C ILE A 111 4.87 -5.09 -8.55
N GLN A 112 4.29 -4.52 -9.60
CA GLN A 112 3.40 -5.24 -10.50
C GLN A 112 4.11 -6.41 -11.21
N LYS A 113 5.38 -6.23 -11.56
CA LYS A 113 6.20 -7.31 -12.11
C LYS A 113 6.37 -8.43 -11.10
N ARG A 114 6.78 -8.12 -9.87
CA ARG A 114 6.98 -9.11 -8.81
C ARG A 114 5.69 -9.85 -8.45
N ILE A 115 4.54 -9.15 -8.38
CA ILE A 115 3.24 -9.77 -8.13
C ILE A 115 2.92 -10.80 -9.22
N ARG A 116 3.14 -10.46 -10.48
CA ARG A 116 2.90 -11.38 -11.60
C ARG A 116 3.85 -12.57 -11.60
N GLU A 117 5.10 -12.38 -11.23
CA GLU A 117 6.14 -13.40 -11.34
C GLU A 117 6.24 -14.28 -10.08
N GLU A 118 5.95 -13.75 -8.88
CA GLU A 118 6.21 -14.43 -7.63
C GLU A 118 5.00 -14.55 -6.69
N TYR A 119 4.09 -13.56 -6.69
CA TYR A 119 3.02 -13.45 -5.69
C TYR A 119 1.62 -13.64 -6.27
N ASN A 120 1.44 -14.57 -7.17
CA ASN A 120 0.13 -14.96 -7.67
C ASN A 120 -0.23 -16.40 -7.28
N TRP A 121 -1.51 -16.72 -7.33
CA TRP A 121 -2.02 -18.02 -6.92
C TRP A 121 -1.38 -19.20 -7.65
N TYR A 122 -1.02 -19.04 -8.92
CA TYR A 122 -0.39 -20.10 -9.71
C TYR A 122 0.96 -20.51 -9.10
N TYR A 123 1.83 -19.56 -8.78
CA TYR A 123 3.13 -19.82 -8.17
C TYR A 123 3.00 -20.31 -6.73
N THR A 124 2.03 -19.80 -5.97
CA THR A 124 1.75 -20.27 -4.61
C THR A 124 1.36 -21.75 -4.62
N TRP A 125 0.39 -22.14 -5.47
CA TRP A 125 -0.04 -23.52 -5.58
C TRP A 125 1.06 -24.43 -6.12
N ARG A 126 1.80 -23.99 -7.11
CA ARG A 126 2.95 -24.73 -7.64
C ARG A 126 3.98 -24.99 -6.55
N HIS A 127 4.37 -23.97 -5.78
CA HIS A 127 5.31 -24.10 -4.67
C HIS A 127 4.81 -25.08 -3.60
N ILE A 128 3.53 -25.01 -3.24
CA ILE A 128 2.92 -25.96 -2.29
C ILE A 128 3.02 -27.38 -2.83
N LEU A 129 2.63 -27.63 -4.08
CA LEU A 129 2.62 -28.95 -4.68
C LEU A 129 4.03 -29.57 -4.83
N GLU A 130 5.02 -28.73 -5.13
CA GLU A 130 6.42 -29.18 -5.26
C GLU A 130 7.06 -29.51 -3.89
N ASN A 131 6.48 -29.05 -2.77
CA ASN A 131 7.01 -29.25 -1.41
C ASN A 131 6.11 -30.11 -0.50
N ILE A 132 5.06 -30.71 -1.03
CA ILE A 132 4.29 -31.74 -0.32
C ILE A 132 4.98 -33.08 -0.54
N GLU A 133 5.53 -33.63 0.54
CA GLU A 133 6.01 -35.03 0.58
C GLU A 133 4.90 -35.99 1.03
#